data_d9bea85505d114fb88672cc26426ea81
#
_entry.id   d9bea85505d114fb88672cc26426ea81
#
_cell.length_a   1.000
_cell.length_b   1.000
_cell.length_c   1.000
_cell.angle_alpha   90.00
_cell.angle_beta   90.00
_cell.angle_gamma   90.00
#
_symmetry.space_group_name_H-M   'P 1'
#
loop_
_entity.id
_entity.type
_entity.pdbx_description
1 polymer ?
#
loop_
_entity_poly.entity_id
_entity_poly.type
_entity_poly.pdbx_seq_one_letter_code
_entity_poly.pdbx_strand_id
1 'polypeptide(L)'
;MIYIYVGIGGIIGSIARFLFSIGQGSFPLNILSINIIGSFLLGFLTKFAAEKKSLSPTLTTAIGTGIIGSFTTLSTFSLDTLTLLQAGKIIQAFIYIAASTSLGLTAAFIGMITGSKLAARGHNHG
;
A
#
# COMPACT_ATOMS: atom_id res chain seq x y z
N MET A 1 -1.04 -15.42 -18.93
CA MET A 1 -1.47 -14.01 -19.10
C MET A 1 -1.43 -13.21 -17.83
N ILE A 2 -1.93 -13.77 -16.71
CA ILE A 2 -1.94 -13.07 -15.41
C ILE A 2 -0.54 -12.64 -14.97
N TYR A 3 0.48 -13.46 -15.19
CA TYR A 3 1.86 -13.14 -14.78
C TYR A 3 2.41 -11.92 -15.53
N ILE A 4 2.03 -11.74 -16.80
CA ILE A 4 2.44 -10.57 -17.59
C ILE A 4 1.82 -9.31 -17.01
N TYR A 5 0.52 -9.35 -16.68
CA TYR A 5 -0.18 -8.22 -16.10
C TYR A 5 0.36 -7.86 -14.71
N VAL A 6 0.65 -8.86 -13.89
CA VAL A 6 1.28 -8.64 -12.58
C VAL A 6 2.67 -8.03 -12.75
N GLY A 7 3.45 -8.51 -13.72
CA GLY A 7 4.78 -7.98 -14.02
C GLY A 7 4.74 -6.51 -14.47
N ILE A 8 3.82 -6.15 -15.35
CA ILE A 8 3.63 -4.77 -15.79
C ILE A 8 3.21 -3.90 -14.59
N GLY A 9 2.27 -4.39 -13.79
CA GLY A 9 1.86 -3.71 -12.57
C GLY A 9 3.03 -3.52 -11.61
N GLY A 10 3.90 -4.52 -11.50
CA GLY A 10 5.11 -4.45 -10.67
C GLY A 10 6.05 -3.34 -11.12
N ILE A 11 6.24 -3.19 -12.42
CA ILE A 11 7.07 -2.11 -12.97
C ILE A 11 6.48 -0.75 -12.60
N ILE A 12 5.17 -0.57 -12.81
CA ILE A 12 4.49 0.69 -12.50
C ILE A 12 4.59 1.01 -11.00
N GLY A 13 4.30 0.04 -10.15
CA GLY A 13 4.34 0.22 -8.70
C GLY A 13 5.74 0.55 -8.19
N SER A 14 6.77 -0.12 -8.72
CA SER A 14 8.16 0.12 -8.33
C SER A 14 8.64 1.50 -8.75
N ILE A 15 8.28 1.95 -9.95
CA ILE A 15 8.61 3.29 -10.42
C ILE A 15 7.93 4.35 -9.55
N ALA A 16 6.64 4.16 -9.26
CA ALA A 16 5.89 5.08 -8.39
C ALA A 16 6.55 5.17 -7.00
N ARG A 17 6.92 4.03 -6.41
CA ARG A 17 7.62 4.02 -5.12
C ARG A 17 8.94 4.77 -5.18
N PHE A 18 9.73 4.54 -6.22
CA PHE A 18 11.01 5.24 -6.39
C PHE A 18 10.81 6.75 -6.44
N LEU A 19 9.83 7.23 -7.21
CA LEU A 19 9.55 8.65 -7.32
C LEU A 19 9.10 9.25 -5.98
N PHE A 20 8.28 8.53 -5.22
CA PHE A 20 7.83 8.98 -3.91
C PHE A 20 8.94 8.96 -2.85
N SER A 21 9.98 8.15 -3.04
CA SER A 21 11.07 8.05 -2.07
C SER A 21 12.15 9.10 -2.26
N ILE A 22 12.14 9.84 -3.37
CA ILE A 22 13.12 10.90 -3.65
C ILE A 22 12.95 12.03 -2.64
N GLY A 23 14.07 12.51 -2.08
CA GLY A 23 14.05 13.64 -1.16
C GLY A 23 13.70 13.27 0.28
N GLN A 24 13.71 11.98 0.63
CA GLN A 24 13.46 11.55 2.00
C GLN A 24 14.52 12.11 2.95
N GLY A 25 14.06 12.69 4.06
CA GLY A 25 14.94 13.23 5.08
C GLY A 25 15.48 12.17 6.04
N SER A 26 15.93 12.60 7.23
CA SER A 26 16.49 11.71 8.23
C SER A 26 15.46 10.72 8.80
N PHE A 27 14.19 11.12 8.88
CA PHE A 27 13.10 10.23 9.26
C PHE A 27 12.39 9.75 7.99
N PRO A 28 12.08 8.45 7.88
CA PRO A 28 11.56 7.87 6.62
C PRO A 28 10.06 8.13 6.43
N LEU A 29 9.68 9.41 6.34
CA LEU A 29 8.27 9.81 6.16
C LEU A 29 7.72 9.39 4.80
N ASN A 30 8.55 9.39 3.77
CA ASN A 30 8.09 9.02 2.42
C ASN A 30 7.69 7.55 2.37
N ILE A 31 8.50 6.67 2.95
CA ILE A 31 8.20 5.23 2.99
C ILE A 31 6.99 4.97 3.89
N LEU A 32 6.90 5.67 5.01
CA LEU A 32 5.73 5.58 5.89
C LEU A 32 4.45 5.95 5.13
N SER A 33 4.47 7.06 4.39
CA SER A 33 3.33 7.51 3.58
C SER A 33 2.98 6.51 2.48
N ILE A 34 3.98 5.95 1.79
CA ILE A 34 3.81 4.95 0.75
C ILE A 34 3.07 3.72 1.31
N ASN A 35 3.50 3.23 2.45
CA ASN A 35 2.90 2.03 3.05
C ASN A 35 1.49 2.30 3.58
N ILE A 36 1.23 3.49 4.12
CA ILE A 36 -0.12 3.89 4.55
C ILE A 36 -1.06 3.99 3.36
N ILE A 37 -0.66 4.70 2.32
CA ILE A 37 -1.46 4.87 1.09
C ILE A 37 -1.72 3.50 0.44
N GLY A 38 -0.68 2.68 0.33
CA GLY A 38 -0.80 1.35 -0.24
C GLY A 38 -1.74 0.45 0.56
N SER A 39 -1.68 0.52 1.89
CA SER A 39 -2.58 -0.25 2.76
C SER A 39 -4.04 0.16 2.57
N PHE A 40 -4.30 1.47 2.45
CA PHE A 40 -5.64 1.98 2.15
C PHE A 40 -6.13 1.46 0.80
N LEU A 41 -5.30 1.62 -0.24
CA LEU A 41 -5.66 1.21 -1.59
C LEU A 41 -5.90 -0.30 -1.69
N LEU A 42 -5.08 -1.10 -1.01
CA LEU A 42 -5.25 -2.55 -1.02
C LEU A 42 -6.53 -2.97 -0.30
N GLY A 43 -6.81 -2.37 0.86
CA GLY A 43 -8.05 -2.62 1.58
C GLY A 43 -9.28 -2.22 0.76
N PHE A 44 -9.23 -1.05 0.13
CA PHE A 44 -10.28 -0.56 -0.76
C PHE A 44 -10.51 -1.53 -1.93
N LEU A 45 -9.46 -1.87 -2.64
CA LEU A 45 -9.55 -2.74 -3.82
C LEU A 45 -10.09 -4.12 -3.46
N THR A 46 -9.57 -4.71 -2.39
CA THR A 46 -9.97 -6.05 -1.95
C THR A 46 -11.47 -6.10 -1.66
N LYS A 47 -11.96 -5.14 -0.89
CA LYS A 47 -13.37 -5.11 -0.49
C LYS A 47 -14.28 -4.72 -1.65
N PHE A 48 -13.89 -3.72 -2.42
CA PHE A 48 -14.65 -3.27 -3.59
C PHE A 48 -14.79 -4.39 -4.62
N ALA A 49 -13.70 -5.07 -4.95
CA ALA A 49 -13.72 -6.16 -5.92
C ALA A 49 -14.54 -7.35 -5.42
N ALA A 50 -14.46 -7.66 -4.12
CA ALA A 50 -15.20 -8.76 -3.54
C ALA A 50 -16.72 -8.53 -3.59
N GLU A 51 -17.17 -7.31 -3.38
CA GLU A 51 -18.60 -7.00 -3.30
C GLU A 51 -19.19 -6.64 -4.66
N LYS A 52 -18.44 -5.95 -5.51
CA LYS A 52 -18.98 -5.49 -6.79
C LYS A 52 -18.97 -6.57 -7.87
N LYS A 53 -18.05 -7.51 -7.82
CA LYS A 53 -17.93 -8.64 -8.74
C LYS A 53 -17.83 -8.27 -10.24
N SER A 54 -17.80 -6.99 -10.59
CA SER A 54 -17.66 -6.52 -11.97
C SER A 54 -16.21 -6.50 -12.44
N LEU A 55 -15.25 -6.53 -11.51
CA LEU A 55 -13.83 -6.56 -11.84
C LEU A 55 -13.36 -7.98 -12.08
N SER A 56 -12.61 -8.19 -13.17
CA SER A 56 -12.04 -9.51 -13.43
C SER A 56 -11.00 -9.87 -12.37
N PRO A 57 -10.88 -11.17 -12.01
CA PRO A 57 -9.82 -11.59 -11.08
C PRO A 57 -8.42 -11.25 -11.57
N THR A 58 -8.18 -11.31 -12.89
CA THR A 58 -6.88 -10.94 -13.48
C THR A 58 -6.55 -9.48 -13.24
N LEU A 59 -7.50 -8.58 -13.50
CA LEU A 59 -7.31 -7.14 -13.28
C LEU A 59 -7.10 -6.84 -11.80
N THR A 60 -7.89 -7.43 -10.92
CA THR A 60 -7.77 -7.24 -9.48
C THR A 60 -6.39 -7.68 -8.98
N THR A 61 -5.90 -8.82 -9.45
CA THR A 61 -4.58 -9.33 -9.07
C THR A 61 -3.46 -8.45 -9.63
N ALA A 62 -3.59 -7.99 -10.87
CA ALA A 62 -2.59 -7.10 -11.49
C ALA A 62 -2.46 -5.79 -10.71
N ILE A 63 -3.57 -5.20 -10.30
CA ILE A 63 -3.57 -3.96 -9.52
C ILE A 63 -3.11 -4.23 -8.09
N GLY A 64 -3.69 -5.21 -7.41
CA GLY A 64 -3.41 -5.49 -6.00
C GLY A 64 -2.00 -6.00 -5.78
N THR A 65 -1.66 -7.10 -6.40
CA THR A 65 -0.35 -7.73 -6.24
C THR A 65 0.73 -7.00 -7.04
N GLY A 66 0.42 -6.62 -8.28
CA GLY A 66 1.38 -5.96 -9.16
C GLY A 66 1.67 -4.53 -8.73
N ILE A 67 0.70 -3.63 -8.87
CA ILE A 67 0.92 -2.20 -8.64
C ILE A 67 1.07 -1.90 -7.14
N ILE A 68 0.07 -2.23 -6.35
CA ILE A 68 0.06 -1.88 -4.93
C ILE A 68 1.12 -2.68 -4.17
N GLY A 69 1.27 -3.96 -4.48
CA GLY A 69 2.27 -4.81 -3.85
C GLY A 69 3.70 -4.35 -4.10
N SER A 70 3.99 -3.80 -5.29
CA SER A 70 5.31 -3.26 -5.62
C SER A 70 5.50 -1.82 -5.14
N PHE A 71 4.42 -1.07 -5.00
CA PHE A 71 4.46 0.28 -4.47
C PHE A 71 4.80 0.27 -2.97
N THR A 72 4.16 -0.60 -2.20
CA THR A 72 4.46 -0.78 -0.78
C THR A 72 5.75 -1.60 -0.60
N THR A 73 6.41 -1.48 0.55
CA THR A 73 7.67 -2.18 0.76
C THR A 73 7.91 -2.51 2.24
N LEU A 74 8.19 -3.78 2.51
CA LEU A 74 8.67 -4.23 3.81
C LEU A 74 10.20 -4.17 3.89
N SER A 75 10.89 -4.42 2.79
CA SER A 75 12.36 -4.44 2.78
C SER A 75 12.96 -3.06 3.02
N THR A 76 12.45 -2.02 2.37
CA THR A 76 12.89 -0.65 2.62
C THR A 76 12.50 -0.19 4.02
N PHE A 77 11.32 -0.56 4.49
CA PHE A 77 10.88 -0.32 5.87
C PHE A 77 11.87 -0.92 6.88
N SER A 78 12.28 -2.17 6.66
CA SER A 78 13.23 -2.85 7.54
C SER A 78 14.60 -2.20 7.50
N LEU A 79 15.07 -1.80 6.31
CA LEU A 79 16.34 -1.12 6.15
C LEU A 79 16.32 0.26 6.83
N ASP A 80 15.25 1.02 6.68
CA ASP A 80 15.09 2.33 7.32
C ASP A 80 15.10 2.19 8.84
N THR A 81 14.41 1.17 9.37
CA THR A 81 14.41 0.88 10.80
C THR A 81 15.81 0.57 11.30
N LEU A 82 16.53 -0.29 10.58
CA LEU A 82 17.91 -0.64 10.92
C LEU A 82 18.82 0.59 10.88
N THR A 83 18.67 1.43 9.88
CA THR A 83 19.45 2.67 9.75
C THR A 83 19.22 3.59 10.95
N LEU A 84 17.98 3.74 11.39
CA LEU A 84 17.66 4.53 12.58
C LEU A 84 18.30 3.93 13.83
N LEU A 85 18.28 2.62 13.99
CA LEU A 85 18.90 1.93 15.13
C LEU A 85 20.42 2.11 15.12
N GLN A 86 21.05 1.95 13.95
CA GLN A 86 22.52 2.11 13.81
C GLN A 86 22.96 3.55 14.05
N ALA A 87 22.09 4.53 13.76
CA ALA A 87 22.36 5.94 14.02
C ALA A 87 22.12 6.33 15.49
N GLY A 88 21.74 5.37 16.35
CA GLY A 88 21.45 5.63 17.75
C GLY A 88 20.07 6.25 18.00
N LYS A 89 19.23 6.33 16.96
CA LYS A 89 17.88 6.94 17.06
C LYS A 89 16.85 5.87 17.42
N ILE A 90 17.01 5.26 18.60
CA ILE A 90 16.20 4.12 19.03
C ILE A 90 14.73 4.50 19.17
N ILE A 91 14.45 5.66 19.77
CA ILE A 91 13.07 6.15 19.98
C ILE A 91 12.38 6.38 18.63
N GLN A 92 13.09 6.99 17.67
CA GLN A 92 12.55 7.21 16.33
C GLN A 92 12.27 5.90 15.61
N ALA A 93 13.12 4.88 15.80
CA ALA A 93 12.89 3.55 15.22
C ALA A 93 11.59 2.93 15.77
N PHE A 94 11.38 2.98 17.08
CA PHE A 94 10.15 2.47 17.69
C PHE A 94 8.93 3.24 17.25
N ILE A 95 9.01 4.58 17.15
CA ILE A 95 7.92 5.41 16.64
C ILE A 95 7.60 5.02 15.19
N TYR A 96 8.61 4.81 14.38
CA TYR A 96 8.44 4.43 12.97
C TYR A 96 7.71 3.08 12.83
N ILE A 97 8.12 2.08 13.61
CA ILE A 97 7.47 0.77 13.63
C ILE A 97 6.02 0.89 14.11
N ALA A 98 5.81 1.55 15.23
CA ALA A 98 4.48 1.71 15.82
C ALA A 98 3.54 2.50 14.90
N ALA A 99 4.02 3.61 14.34
CA ALA A 99 3.23 4.43 13.42
C ALA A 99 2.91 3.67 12.13
N SER A 100 3.89 2.96 11.56
CA SER A 100 3.68 2.18 10.34
C SER A 100 2.63 1.10 10.54
N THR A 101 2.71 0.36 11.64
CA THR A 101 1.78 -0.71 11.95
C THR A 101 0.39 -0.17 12.24
N SER A 102 0.27 0.81 13.15
CA SER A 102 -1.01 1.35 13.58
C SER A 102 -1.72 2.08 12.44
N LEU A 103 -1.01 2.97 11.77
CA LEU A 103 -1.59 3.78 10.68
C LEU A 103 -1.86 2.91 9.44
N GLY A 104 -1.01 1.92 9.17
CA GLY A 104 -1.23 0.98 8.08
C GLY A 104 -2.49 0.15 8.28
N LEU A 105 -2.66 -0.42 9.47
CA LEU A 105 -3.87 -1.20 9.80
C LEU A 105 -5.12 -0.32 9.76
N THR A 106 -5.05 0.89 10.32
CA THR A 106 -6.17 1.83 10.30
C THR A 106 -6.52 2.22 8.86
N ALA A 107 -5.51 2.51 8.04
CA ALA A 107 -5.70 2.85 6.63
C ALA A 107 -6.34 1.71 5.85
N ALA A 108 -5.90 0.48 6.07
CA ALA A 108 -6.48 -0.70 5.41
C ALA A 108 -7.95 -0.86 5.80
N PHE A 109 -8.27 -0.69 7.07
CA PHE A 109 -9.63 -0.79 7.58
C PHE A 109 -10.54 0.29 6.98
N ILE A 110 -10.07 1.54 6.96
CA ILE A 110 -10.81 2.65 6.33
C ILE A 110 -10.99 2.40 4.83
N GLY A 111 -9.97 1.86 4.17
CA GLY A 111 -10.05 1.48 2.77
C GLY A 111 -11.12 0.44 2.51
N MET A 112 -11.21 -0.57 3.37
CA MET A 112 -12.25 -1.60 3.27
C MET A 112 -13.66 -1.01 3.44
N ILE A 113 -13.85 -0.13 4.42
CA ILE A 113 -15.14 0.53 4.64
C ILE A 113 -15.52 1.39 3.43
N THR A 114 -14.58 2.16 2.90
CA THR A 114 -14.82 3.02 1.74
C THR A 114 -15.13 2.18 0.50
N GLY A 115 -14.39 1.09 0.29
CA GLY A 115 -14.63 0.17 -0.83
C GLY A 115 -16.00 -0.48 -0.77
N SER A 116 -16.42 -0.91 0.42
CA SER A 116 -17.73 -1.49 0.64
C SER A 116 -18.86 -0.48 0.36
N LYS A 117 -18.73 0.75 0.85
CA LYS A 117 -19.73 1.80 0.60
C LYS A 117 -19.84 2.15 -0.86
N LEU A 118 -18.71 2.25 -1.56
CA LEU A 118 -18.71 2.59 -2.97
C LEU A 118 -19.32 1.47 -3.83
N ALA A 119 -19.04 0.23 -3.49
CA ALA A 119 -19.64 -0.92 -4.15
C ALA A 119 -21.16 -0.95 -3.97
N ALA A 120 -21.63 -0.66 -2.76
CA ALA A 120 -23.06 -0.61 -2.46
C ALA A 120 -23.77 0.50 -3.25
N ARG A 121 -23.15 1.67 -3.40
CA ARG A 121 -23.69 2.76 -4.19
C ARG A 121 -23.86 2.38 -5.66
N GLY A 122 -22.92 1.62 -6.20
CA GLY A 122 -23.00 1.14 -7.57
C GLY A 122 -24.19 0.23 -7.80
N HIS A 123 -24.60 -0.55 -6.79
CA HIS A 123 -25.78 -1.41 -6.87
C HIS A 123 -27.10 -0.63 -6.86
N ASN A 124 -27.14 0.53 -6.20
CA ASN A 124 -28.35 1.33 -6.09
C ASN A 124 -28.66 2.15 -7.36
N HIS A 125 -27.71 2.28 -8.26
CA HIS A 125 -27.86 3.03 -9.52
C HIS A 125 -27.92 2.11 -10.76
N GLY A 126 -27.81 0.83 -10.55
CA GLY A 126 -27.95 -0.16 -11.60
C GLY A 126 -29.24 -0.92 -11.46
#